data_4f7a5fca8a68b67b01f767cd57ef341e
#
_entry.id   4f7a5fca8a68b67b01f767cd57ef341e
#
_cell.length_a   1.000
_cell.length_b   1.000
_cell.length_c   1.000
_cell.angle_alpha   90.00
_cell.angle_beta   90.00
_cell.angle_gamma   90.00
#
_symmetry.space_group_name_H-M   'P 1'
#
loop_
_entity.id
_entity.type
_entity.pdbx_description
1 polymer ?
#
loop_
_entity_poly.entity_id
_entity_poly.type
_entity_poly.pdbx_seq_one_letter_code
_entity_poly.pdbx_strand_id
1 'polypeptide(L)'
;MLTEELLQDIFELADLMSNGDRELFLQLRDVVFASDPNQILNSIERILEPDSFDDFLDRVGESEKENLWLILIKLLEHFDYICVRDYKDNLEDFIYFFDRLHQVRNSGISLKLDSDGLNPAASISEWARVIDSKYLYEHFCLGAVDIDTDSYYLFFSKQATFARLQELAGNLGY
;
A
#
# COMPACT_ATOMS: atom_id res chain seq x y z
N MET A 1 3.46 12.51 -19.84
CA MET A 1 4.01 11.32 -20.56
C MET A 1 4.87 10.52 -19.61
N LEU A 2 4.65 9.21 -19.53
CA LEU A 2 5.46 8.31 -18.71
C LEU A 2 6.82 8.11 -19.36
N THR A 3 7.89 8.31 -18.59
CA THR A 3 9.24 8.02 -19.04
C THR A 3 9.63 6.58 -18.69
N GLU A 4 10.64 6.04 -19.37
CA GLU A 4 11.16 4.71 -19.06
C GLU A 4 11.66 4.62 -17.62
N GLU A 5 12.29 5.68 -17.12
CA GLU A 5 12.77 5.76 -15.73
C GLU A 5 11.61 5.68 -14.71
N LEU A 6 10.52 6.44 -14.94
CA LEU A 6 9.34 6.38 -14.08
C LEU A 6 8.70 4.98 -14.08
N LEU A 7 8.68 4.32 -15.23
CA LEU A 7 8.18 2.94 -15.31
C LEU A 7 9.07 1.96 -14.54
N GLN A 8 10.38 2.11 -14.65
CA GLN A 8 11.32 1.30 -13.87
C GLN A 8 11.12 1.50 -12.37
N ASP A 9 10.97 2.73 -11.91
CA ASP A 9 10.73 3.05 -10.49
C ASP A 9 9.42 2.46 -9.98
N ILE A 10 8.35 2.51 -10.77
CA ILE A 10 7.05 1.89 -10.43
C ILE A 10 7.17 0.37 -10.30
N PHE A 11 7.84 -0.30 -11.23
CA PHE A 11 8.02 -1.75 -11.17
C PHE A 11 8.94 -2.17 -10.02
N GLU A 12 9.99 -1.38 -9.72
CA GLU A 12 10.85 -1.62 -8.56
C GLU A 12 10.08 -1.44 -7.25
N LEU A 13 9.25 -0.40 -7.12
CA LEU A 13 8.35 -0.21 -5.99
C LEU A 13 7.43 -1.41 -5.78
N ALA A 14 6.78 -1.86 -6.83
CA ALA A 14 5.89 -3.02 -6.79
C ALA A 14 6.64 -4.29 -6.33
N ASP A 15 7.82 -4.52 -6.85
CA ASP A 15 8.67 -5.67 -6.50
C ASP A 15 9.11 -5.63 -5.03
N LEU A 16 9.58 -4.49 -4.56
CA LEU A 16 10.04 -4.32 -3.18
C LEU A 16 8.90 -4.42 -2.17
N MET A 17 7.75 -3.81 -2.44
CA MET A 17 6.60 -3.84 -1.53
C MET A 17 5.93 -5.21 -1.47
N SER A 18 5.95 -5.96 -2.55
CA SER A 18 5.33 -7.28 -2.64
C SER A 18 6.31 -8.45 -2.46
N ASN A 19 7.58 -8.17 -2.23
CA ASN A 19 8.64 -9.17 -2.16
C ASN A 19 8.66 -10.10 -3.39
N GLY A 20 8.52 -9.51 -4.57
CA GLY A 20 8.59 -10.21 -5.85
C GLY A 20 7.32 -10.98 -6.21
N ASP A 21 6.14 -10.53 -5.80
CA ASP A 21 4.87 -11.16 -6.16
C ASP A 21 4.65 -11.13 -7.67
N ARG A 22 4.67 -12.31 -8.26
CA ARG A 22 4.58 -12.46 -9.71
C ARG A 22 3.19 -12.09 -10.24
N GLU A 23 2.14 -12.38 -9.52
CA GLU A 23 0.78 -12.08 -9.95
C GLU A 23 0.55 -10.57 -9.98
N LEU A 24 0.93 -9.87 -8.92
CA LEU A 24 0.91 -8.41 -8.87
C LEU A 24 1.73 -7.79 -10.01
N PHE A 25 2.93 -8.30 -10.28
CA PHE A 25 3.77 -7.84 -11.39
C PHE A 25 3.06 -8.00 -12.75
N LEU A 26 2.45 -9.15 -13.01
CA LEU A 26 1.75 -9.40 -14.27
C LEU A 26 0.52 -8.49 -14.44
N GLN A 27 -0.25 -8.28 -13.39
CA GLN A 27 -1.39 -7.36 -13.40
C GLN A 27 -0.95 -5.92 -13.67
N LEU A 28 0.07 -5.44 -12.97
CA LEU A 28 0.62 -4.12 -13.18
C LEU A 28 1.17 -3.94 -14.60
N ARG A 29 1.89 -4.92 -15.11
CA ARG A 29 2.42 -4.91 -16.49
C ARG A 29 1.30 -4.81 -17.51
N ASP A 30 0.26 -5.60 -17.38
CA ASP A 30 -0.86 -5.63 -18.32
C ASP A 30 -1.62 -4.30 -18.35
N VAL A 31 -1.73 -3.63 -17.20
CA VAL A 31 -2.32 -2.29 -17.10
C VAL A 31 -1.40 -1.23 -17.71
N VAL A 32 -0.11 -1.23 -17.37
CA VAL A 32 0.86 -0.22 -17.83
C VAL A 32 1.03 -0.23 -19.35
N PHE A 33 1.02 -1.43 -19.95
CA PHE A 33 1.21 -1.59 -21.40
C PHE A 33 -0.09 -1.69 -22.20
N ALA A 34 -1.24 -1.53 -21.58
CA ALA A 34 -2.51 -1.43 -22.29
C ALA A 34 -2.56 -0.16 -23.15
N SER A 35 -2.93 -0.30 -24.41
CA SER A 35 -2.95 0.82 -25.37
C SER A 35 -4.26 1.60 -25.37
N ASP A 36 -5.31 1.04 -24.75
CA ASP A 36 -6.65 1.61 -24.72
C ASP A 36 -7.08 1.85 -23.28
N PRO A 37 -7.45 3.11 -22.90
CA PRO A 37 -7.95 3.43 -21.56
C PRO A 37 -9.12 2.55 -21.10
N ASN A 38 -9.99 2.13 -22.00
CA ASN A 38 -11.10 1.23 -21.66
C ASN A 38 -10.61 -0.17 -21.26
N GLN A 39 -9.52 -0.64 -21.85
CA GLN A 39 -8.90 -1.92 -21.45
C GLN A 39 -8.30 -1.82 -20.05
N ILE A 40 -7.70 -0.67 -19.72
CA ILE A 40 -7.19 -0.40 -18.37
C ILE A 40 -8.32 -0.46 -17.35
N LEU A 41 -9.39 0.29 -17.59
CA LEU A 41 -10.55 0.32 -16.68
C LEU A 41 -11.19 -1.07 -16.52
N ASN A 42 -11.40 -1.79 -17.61
CA ASN A 42 -11.96 -3.13 -17.56
C ASN A 42 -11.07 -4.12 -16.81
N SER A 43 -9.75 -3.97 -16.92
CA SER A 43 -8.80 -4.81 -16.18
C SER A 43 -8.83 -4.52 -14.69
N ILE A 44 -8.86 -3.26 -14.31
CA ILE A 44 -8.94 -2.83 -12.90
C ILE A 44 -10.29 -3.24 -12.28
N GLU A 45 -11.41 -3.07 -12.98
CA GLU A 45 -12.73 -3.52 -12.54
C GLU A 45 -12.79 -5.02 -12.23
N ARG A 46 -12.09 -5.84 -13.00
CA ARG A 46 -12.05 -7.30 -12.78
C ARG A 46 -11.20 -7.71 -11.58
N ILE A 47 -10.24 -6.89 -11.20
CA ILE A 47 -9.28 -7.18 -10.13
C ILE A 47 -9.81 -6.68 -8.79
N LEU A 48 -10.29 -5.43 -8.74
CA LEU A 48 -10.70 -4.78 -7.50
C LEU A 48 -12.10 -5.22 -7.06
N GLU A 49 -12.32 -5.22 -5.76
CA GLU A 49 -13.67 -5.28 -5.19
C GLU A 49 -14.49 -4.05 -5.62
N PRO A 50 -15.82 -4.15 -5.74
CA PRO A 50 -16.66 -3.07 -6.25
C PRO A 50 -16.46 -1.72 -5.57
N ASP A 51 -16.42 -1.68 -4.24
CA ASP A 51 -16.24 -0.44 -3.47
C ASP A 51 -14.84 0.17 -3.71
N SER A 52 -13.82 -0.67 -3.88
CA SER A 52 -12.46 -0.23 -4.19
C SER A 52 -12.34 0.31 -5.61
N PHE A 53 -13.07 -0.29 -6.54
CA PHE A 53 -13.16 0.19 -7.92
C PHE A 53 -13.90 1.52 -8.03
N ASP A 54 -15.00 1.70 -7.30
CA ASP A 54 -15.73 2.96 -7.24
C ASP A 54 -14.86 4.09 -6.67
N ASP A 55 -14.13 3.83 -5.57
CA ASP A 55 -13.15 4.78 -5.03
C ASP A 55 -12.01 5.11 -6.02
N PHE A 56 -11.57 4.12 -6.79
CA PHE A 56 -10.60 4.35 -7.88
C PHE A 56 -11.17 5.28 -8.96
N LEU A 57 -12.39 5.07 -9.41
CA LEU A 57 -13.05 5.91 -10.42
C LEU A 57 -13.22 7.37 -9.95
N ASP A 58 -13.51 7.57 -8.69
CA ASP A 58 -13.66 8.91 -8.10
C ASP A 58 -12.32 9.69 -8.05
N ARG A 59 -11.20 9.00 -8.09
CA ARG A 59 -9.84 9.59 -7.95
C ARG A 59 -9.07 9.67 -9.26
N VAL A 60 -9.39 8.83 -10.24
CA VAL A 60 -8.69 8.82 -11.52
C VAL A 60 -8.90 10.14 -12.25
N GLY A 61 -7.82 10.72 -12.75
CA GLY A 61 -7.80 12.04 -13.38
C GLY A 61 -7.11 12.03 -14.75
N GLU A 62 -6.64 13.20 -15.15
CA GLU A 62 -5.99 13.40 -16.46
C GLU A 62 -4.48 13.06 -16.46
N SER A 63 -3.86 13.02 -15.29
CA SER A 63 -2.42 12.74 -15.16
C SER A 63 -2.13 11.25 -15.25
N GLU A 64 -1.46 10.81 -16.30
CA GLU A 64 -1.02 9.42 -16.47
C GLU A 64 -0.17 8.92 -15.28
N LYS A 65 0.71 9.78 -14.76
CA LYS A 65 1.59 9.47 -13.64
C LYS A 65 0.80 9.27 -12.35
N GLU A 66 -0.12 10.17 -12.04
CA GLU A 66 -0.97 10.05 -10.84
C GLU A 66 -1.90 8.85 -10.92
N ASN A 67 -2.45 8.57 -12.10
CA ASN A 67 -3.27 7.39 -12.34
C ASN A 67 -2.46 6.10 -12.16
N LEU A 68 -1.23 6.05 -12.65
CA LEU A 68 -0.36 4.89 -12.49
C LEU A 68 0.00 4.66 -11.01
N TRP A 69 0.28 5.72 -10.27
CA TRP A 69 0.49 5.66 -8.83
C TRP A 69 -0.74 5.09 -8.10
N LEU A 70 -1.91 5.61 -8.41
CA LEU A 70 -3.17 5.14 -7.83
C LEU A 70 -3.44 3.66 -8.16
N ILE A 71 -3.19 3.24 -9.39
CA ILE A 71 -3.31 1.84 -9.82
C ILE A 71 -2.38 0.95 -8.99
N LEU A 72 -1.11 1.32 -8.86
CA LEU A 72 -0.15 0.57 -8.05
C LEU A 72 -0.63 0.41 -6.61
N ILE A 73 -1.07 1.50 -5.98
CA ILE A 73 -1.55 1.48 -4.59
C ILE A 73 -2.78 0.59 -4.45
N LYS A 74 -3.73 0.66 -5.37
CA LYS A 74 -4.93 -0.19 -5.37
C LYS A 74 -4.62 -1.67 -5.57
N LEU A 75 -3.65 -2.00 -6.41
CA LEU A 75 -3.19 -3.38 -6.57
C LEU A 75 -2.50 -3.89 -5.29
N LEU A 76 -1.65 -3.08 -4.68
CA LEU A 76 -1.00 -3.44 -3.42
C LEU A 76 -2.00 -3.64 -2.27
N GLU A 77 -3.04 -2.83 -2.22
CA GLU A 77 -4.16 -3.01 -1.28
C GLU A 77 -4.89 -4.34 -1.54
N HIS A 78 -5.27 -4.60 -2.78
CA HIS A 78 -5.98 -5.81 -3.18
C HIS A 78 -5.22 -7.09 -2.82
N PHE A 79 -3.90 -7.09 -2.97
CA PHE A 79 -3.04 -8.24 -2.64
C PHE A 79 -2.54 -8.27 -1.19
N ASP A 80 -3.11 -7.46 -0.29
CA ASP A 80 -2.76 -7.39 1.14
C ASP A 80 -1.28 -6.99 1.41
N TYR A 81 -0.73 -6.08 0.61
CA TYR A 81 0.56 -5.42 0.87
C TYR A 81 0.40 -4.02 1.44
N ILE A 82 -0.77 -3.43 1.32
CA ILE A 82 -1.20 -2.18 1.95
C ILE A 82 -2.49 -2.41 2.71
N CYS A 83 -2.57 -1.87 3.93
CA CYS A 83 -3.74 -1.88 4.79
C CYS A 83 -4.39 -0.49 4.76
N VAL A 84 -5.62 -0.39 4.29
CA VAL A 84 -6.38 0.87 4.22
C VAL A 84 -7.38 0.92 5.34
N ARG A 85 -7.27 1.93 6.21
CA ARG A 85 -8.15 2.11 7.36
C ARG A 85 -8.65 3.53 7.48
N ASP A 86 -9.93 3.68 7.80
CA ASP A 86 -10.55 4.96 8.11
C ASP A 86 -9.97 5.54 9.42
N TYR A 87 -9.83 6.85 9.48
CA TYR A 87 -9.28 7.52 10.67
C TYR A 87 -10.11 7.31 11.96
N LYS A 88 -11.38 6.93 11.83
CA LYS A 88 -12.30 6.61 12.94
C LYS A 88 -12.31 5.14 13.35
N ASP A 89 -11.43 4.35 12.78
CA ASP A 89 -11.41 2.91 13.00
C ASP A 89 -11.16 2.55 14.48
N ASN A 90 -11.71 1.43 14.91
CA ASN A 90 -11.45 0.88 16.23
C ASN A 90 -10.19 0.00 16.21
N LEU A 91 -9.60 -0.24 17.38
CA LEU A 91 -8.36 -1.01 17.51
C LEU A 91 -8.50 -2.46 17.04
N GLU A 92 -9.64 -3.09 17.29
CA GLU A 92 -9.88 -4.50 16.93
C GLU A 92 -9.86 -4.67 15.41
N ASP A 93 -10.57 -3.83 14.67
CA ASP A 93 -10.60 -3.83 13.22
C ASP A 93 -9.22 -3.47 12.64
N PHE A 94 -8.56 -2.46 13.20
CA PHE A 94 -7.21 -2.09 12.81
C PHE A 94 -6.24 -3.28 12.90
N ILE A 95 -6.21 -3.99 14.03
CA ILE A 95 -5.34 -5.15 14.23
C ILE A 95 -5.71 -6.27 13.25
N TYR A 96 -7.00 -6.54 13.07
CA TYR A 96 -7.45 -7.57 12.16
C TYR A 96 -6.95 -7.35 10.73
N PHE A 97 -7.08 -6.15 10.21
CA PHE A 97 -6.64 -5.85 8.85
C PHE A 97 -5.12 -5.70 8.74
N PHE A 98 -4.46 -5.14 9.74
CA PHE A 98 -3.01 -5.00 9.75
C PHE A 98 -2.30 -6.36 9.81
N ASP A 99 -2.82 -7.30 10.61
CA ASP A 99 -2.30 -8.67 10.70
C ASP A 99 -2.44 -9.46 9.39
N ARG A 100 -3.29 -9.03 8.48
CA ARG A 100 -3.44 -9.65 7.15
C ARG A 100 -2.33 -9.30 6.18
N LEU A 101 -1.58 -8.23 6.43
CA LEU A 101 -0.45 -7.87 5.57
C LEU A 101 0.55 -9.02 5.45
N HIS A 102 0.95 -9.35 4.23
CA HIS A 102 1.92 -10.41 3.97
C HIS A 102 3.23 -10.19 4.73
N GLN A 103 3.70 -8.95 4.81
CA GLN A 103 4.93 -8.61 5.52
C GLN A 103 4.81 -8.87 7.03
N VAL A 104 3.64 -8.62 7.62
CA VAL A 104 3.39 -8.92 9.04
C VAL A 104 3.36 -10.42 9.28
N ARG A 105 2.65 -11.18 8.46
CA ARG A 105 2.59 -12.65 8.56
C ARG A 105 3.96 -13.30 8.37
N ASN A 106 4.72 -12.84 7.38
CA ASN A 106 6.03 -13.41 7.04
C ASN A 106 7.11 -13.04 8.06
N SER A 107 6.92 -11.95 8.81
CA SER A 107 7.84 -11.53 9.86
C SER A 107 7.71 -12.35 11.15
N GLY A 108 6.63 -13.11 11.30
CA GLY A 108 6.28 -13.82 12.54
C GLY A 108 5.71 -12.91 13.63
N ILE A 109 5.43 -11.64 13.31
CA ILE A 109 4.79 -10.69 14.20
C ILE A 109 3.28 -10.92 14.19
N SER A 110 2.68 -10.94 15.36
CA SER A 110 1.23 -10.98 15.53
C SER A 110 0.83 -9.97 16.60
N LEU A 111 -0.07 -9.07 16.26
CA LEU A 111 -0.59 -8.08 17.21
C LEU A 111 -1.61 -8.76 18.13
N LYS A 112 -1.52 -8.46 19.43
CA LYS A 112 -2.47 -8.92 20.44
C LYS A 112 -2.93 -7.72 21.23
N LEU A 113 -4.24 -7.54 21.36
CA LEU A 113 -4.87 -6.38 22.00
C LEU A 113 -4.27 -6.05 23.36
N ASP A 114 -4.06 -7.08 24.20
CA ASP A 114 -3.63 -6.89 25.58
C ASP A 114 -2.11 -6.91 25.80
N SER A 115 -1.33 -7.34 24.81
CA SER A 115 0.11 -7.56 24.97
C SER A 115 0.99 -6.56 24.24
N ASP A 116 0.42 -5.81 23.30
CA ASP A 116 1.20 -4.91 22.42
C ASP A 116 1.20 -3.46 22.90
N GLY A 117 0.58 -3.15 24.04
CA GLY A 117 0.55 -1.82 24.63
C GLY A 117 -0.25 -0.81 23.82
N LEU A 118 -1.15 -1.27 22.95
CA LEU A 118 -2.02 -0.42 22.15
C LEU A 118 -3.25 0.00 22.97
N ASN A 119 -3.47 1.32 23.06
CA ASN A 119 -4.60 1.87 23.79
C ASN A 119 -5.86 1.87 22.91
N PRO A 120 -6.94 1.14 23.26
CA PRO A 120 -8.18 1.12 22.46
C PRO A 120 -8.85 2.50 22.29
N ALA A 121 -8.58 3.44 23.20
CA ALA A 121 -9.13 4.80 23.14
C ALA A 121 -8.26 5.77 22.29
N ALA A 122 -7.11 5.30 21.80
CA ALA A 122 -6.22 6.09 20.96
C ALA A 122 -6.67 6.10 19.48
N SER A 123 -5.85 6.69 18.63
CA SER A 123 -6.08 6.78 17.19
C SER A 123 -5.14 5.86 16.40
N ILE A 124 -5.45 5.63 15.12
CA ILE A 124 -4.58 4.91 14.18
C ILE A 124 -3.17 5.50 14.16
N SER A 125 -3.05 6.81 14.17
CA SER A 125 -1.77 7.53 14.20
C SER A 125 -0.93 7.15 15.42
N GLU A 126 -1.53 7.01 16.59
CA GLU A 126 -0.83 6.57 17.80
C GLU A 126 -0.48 5.09 17.76
N TRP A 127 -1.39 4.24 17.30
CA TRP A 127 -1.12 2.81 17.15
C TRP A 127 0.02 2.55 16.17
N ALA A 128 0.02 3.24 15.03
CA ALA A 128 1.08 3.15 14.04
C ALA A 128 2.44 3.53 14.64
N ARG A 129 2.49 4.64 15.41
CA ARG A 129 3.71 5.08 16.08
C ARG A 129 4.21 4.08 17.13
N VAL A 130 3.32 3.48 17.92
CA VAL A 130 3.67 2.46 18.91
C VAL A 130 4.22 1.22 18.23
N ILE A 131 3.59 0.75 17.15
CA ILE A 131 4.04 -0.41 16.37
C ILE A 131 5.41 -0.12 15.74
N ASP A 132 5.58 1.02 15.12
CA ASP A 132 6.84 1.43 14.51
C ASP A 132 7.99 1.45 15.54
N SER A 133 7.76 2.06 16.70
CA SER A 133 8.73 2.11 17.80
C SER A 133 9.04 0.72 18.36
N LYS A 134 8.04 -0.13 18.51
CA LYS A 134 8.16 -1.47 19.09
C LYS A 134 9.05 -2.38 18.26
N TYR A 135 8.89 -2.33 16.93
CA TYR A 135 9.61 -3.21 16.01
C TYR A 135 10.87 -2.59 15.38
N LEU A 136 11.23 -1.38 15.81
CA LEU A 136 12.45 -0.70 15.37
C LEU A 136 13.72 -1.52 15.61
N TYR A 137 13.82 -2.16 16.77
CA TYR A 137 14.98 -3.00 17.11
C TYR A 137 15.05 -4.32 16.35
N GLU A 138 13.94 -4.73 15.76
CA GLU A 138 13.87 -5.91 14.89
C GLU A 138 14.11 -5.54 13.42
N HIS A 139 14.51 -4.30 13.15
CA HIS A 139 14.79 -3.76 11.81
C HIS A 139 13.57 -3.68 10.89
N PHE A 140 12.38 -3.54 11.48
CA PHE A 140 11.14 -3.25 10.76
C PHE A 140 10.68 -1.82 11.00
N CYS A 141 9.87 -1.31 10.10
CA CYS A 141 9.17 -0.05 10.25
C CYS A 141 7.78 -0.10 9.63
N LEU A 142 6.92 0.78 10.11
CA LEU A 142 5.59 1.00 9.56
C LEU A 142 5.63 2.29 8.74
N GLY A 143 5.23 2.19 7.48
CA GLY A 143 5.14 3.33 6.56
C GLY A 143 3.71 3.66 6.21
N ALA A 144 3.51 4.85 5.69
CA ALA A 144 2.23 5.31 5.15
C ALA A 144 2.42 5.88 3.75
N VAL A 145 1.43 5.65 2.88
CA VAL A 145 1.37 6.26 1.55
C VAL A 145 0.40 7.43 1.61
N ASP A 146 0.84 8.59 1.15
CA ASP A 146 -0.02 9.76 1.02
C ASP A 146 -0.73 9.74 -0.35
N ILE A 147 -2.04 9.69 -0.33
CA ILE A 147 -2.90 9.82 -1.51
C ILE A 147 -4.03 10.84 -1.31
N ASP A 148 -3.81 11.80 -0.41
CA ASP A 148 -4.74 12.90 -0.12
C ASP A 148 -6.17 12.42 0.18
N THR A 149 -6.31 11.65 1.25
CA THR A 149 -7.58 11.06 1.70
C THR A 149 -7.68 11.07 3.23
N ASP A 150 -8.89 10.94 3.75
CA ASP A 150 -9.14 10.76 5.18
C ASP A 150 -8.78 9.36 5.70
N SER A 151 -8.39 8.46 4.82
CA SER A 151 -7.95 7.11 5.17
C SER A 151 -6.43 7.01 5.28
N TYR A 152 -5.98 6.09 6.12
CA TYR A 152 -4.58 5.73 6.25
C TYR A 152 -4.26 4.54 5.35
N TYR A 153 -3.25 4.70 4.50
CA TYR A 153 -2.69 3.65 3.64
C TYR A 153 -1.37 3.19 4.25
N LEU A 154 -1.42 2.11 5.04
CA LEU A 154 -0.32 1.66 5.86
C LEU A 154 0.33 0.40 5.30
N PHE A 155 1.65 0.30 5.44
CA PHE A 155 2.40 -0.90 5.11
C PHE A 155 3.50 -1.17 6.13
N PHE A 156 3.97 -2.40 6.19
CA PHE A 156 5.01 -2.86 7.08
C PHE A 156 6.20 -3.38 6.26
N SER A 157 7.40 -2.97 6.60
CA SER A 157 8.57 -3.22 5.78
C SER A 157 9.84 -3.36 6.63
N LYS A 158 10.87 -3.99 6.07
CA LYS A 158 12.23 -3.89 6.61
C LYS A 158 12.73 -2.47 6.42
N GLN A 159 13.50 -1.95 7.39
CA GLN A 159 14.04 -0.58 7.34
C GLN A 159 14.88 -0.31 6.09
N ALA A 160 15.73 -1.25 5.69
CA ALA A 160 16.54 -1.10 4.48
C ALA A 160 15.68 -0.98 3.21
N THR A 161 14.60 -1.75 3.12
CA THR A 161 13.63 -1.66 2.03
C THR A 161 12.88 -0.34 2.05
N PHE A 162 12.47 0.13 3.23
CA PHE A 162 11.75 1.38 3.39
C PHE A 162 12.55 2.60 2.89
N ALA A 163 13.85 2.65 3.16
CA ALA A 163 14.72 3.73 2.67
C ALA A 163 14.73 3.79 1.13
N ARG A 164 14.78 2.64 0.46
CA ARG A 164 14.69 2.57 -1.00
C ARG A 164 13.30 2.94 -1.52
N LEU A 165 12.24 2.54 -0.83
CA LEU A 165 10.87 2.93 -1.17
C LEU A 165 10.68 4.44 -1.11
N GLN A 166 11.23 5.12 -0.10
CA GLN A 166 11.19 6.57 0.01
C GLN A 166 11.92 7.26 -1.15
N GLU A 167 13.08 6.75 -1.55
CA GLU A 167 13.82 7.28 -2.71
C GLU A 167 13.01 7.15 -3.99
N LEU A 168 12.45 5.98 -4.26
CA LEU A 168 11.62 5.72 -5.45
C LEU A 168 10.35 6.57 -5.47
N ALA A 169 9.66 6.68 -4.34
CA ALA A 169 8.49 7.55 -4.21
C ALA A 169 8.86 9.02 -4.46
N GLY A 170 9.99 9.47 -3.91
CA GLY A 170 10.52 10.81 -4.16
C GLY A 170 10.79 11.09 -5.64
N ASN A 171 11.31 10.12 -6.40
CA ASN A 171 11.50 10.24 -7.85
C ASN A 171 10.17 10.40 -8.60
N LEU A 172 9.13 9.79 -8.07
CA LEU A 172 7.75 9.89 -8.58
C LEU A 172 7.02 11.15 -8.11
N GLY A 173 7.60 11.91 -7.16
CA GLY A 173 7.04 13.16 -6.63
C GLY A 173 6.12 12.97 -5.42
N TYR A 174 6.31 11.89 -4.66
CA TYR A 174 5.54 11.54 -3.46
C TYR A 174 6.40 11.42 -2.21
#